data_7a721467bb2ecfc43364d2e7227693a5
#
_entry.id   7a721467bb2ecfc43364d2e7227693a5
#
_cell.length_a   1.000
_cell.length_b   1.000
_cell.length_c   1.000
_cell.angle_alpha   90.00
_cell.angle_beta   90.00
_cell.angle_gamma   90.00
#
_symmetry.space_group_name_H-M   'P 1'
#
loop_
_entity.id
_entity.type
_entity.pdbx_description
1 polymer ?
#
loop_
_entity_poly.entity_id
_entity_poly.type
_entity_poly.pdbx_seq_one_letter_code
_entity_poly.pdbx_strand_id
1 'polypeptide(L)'
;MDNQVMAFAYAFLALICAVLVVFLIVTILYLLTLQRALSRVSKRNRLMEPSQVFLCLIPIFNLYWSFKTVSAVSDSLQREFADLGADDGTDHAKKIGIIGLAIGIACNFGSNIGVPAIQSIIGIGALAATQSIFGIGTLASLALWIVYWVKIAGYGKRLRQIKDDDRGRDDDDRDDRDDRRPPRRSAPRDQGDEGITKPRRDDRIR
;
A
#
# COMPACT_ATOMS: atom_id res chain seq x y z
N MET A 1 47.13 16.30 5.33
CA MET A 1 45.83 16.08 5.95
C MET A 1 46.01 15.04 7.02
N ASP A 2 45.68 15.35 8.25
CA ASP A 2 45.97 14.50 9.41
C ASP A 2 45.12 13.22 9.32
N ASN A 3 45.72 12.07 9.62
CA ASN A 3 45.07 10.77 9.59
C ASN A 3 43.77 10.73 10.41
N GLN A 4 43.67 11.55 11.45
CA GLN A 4 42.45 11.70 12.26
C GLN A 4 41.33 12.34 11.49
N VAL A 5 41.56 13.39 10.70
CA VAL A 5 40.53 14.04 9.87
C VAL A 5 39.96 13.07 8.85
N MET A 6 40.81 12.25 8.23
CA MET A 6 40.39 11.21 7.29
C MET A 6 39.53 10.13 8.00
N ALA A 7 39.96 9.69 9.20
CA ALA A 7 39.19 8.70 9.98
C ALA A 7 37.82 9.22 10.36
N PHE A 8 37.68 10.48 10.80
CA PHE A 8 36.40 11.12 11.07
C PHE A 8 35.52 11.21 9.82
N ALA A 9 36.08 11.57 8.67
CA ALA A 9 35.33 11.63 7.41
C ALA A 9 34.78 10.27 6.99
N TYR A 10 35.58 9.20 7.09
CA TYR A 10 35.10 7.84 6.81
C TYR A 10 34.03 7.36 7.80
N ALA A 11 34.19 7.62 9.09
CA ALA A 11 33.20 7.27 10.11
C ALA A 11 31.87 8.01 9.87
N PHE A 12 31.93 9.30 9.52
CA PHE A 12 30.75 10.10 9.18
C PHE A 12 30.04 9.59 7.92
N LEU A 13 30.82 9.27 6.87
CA LEU A 13 30.30 8.69 5.64
C LEU A 13 29.63 7.33 5.90
N ALA A 14 30.27 6.47 6.69
CA ALA A 14 29.71 5.16 7.06
C ALA A 14 28.39 5.32 7.84
N LEU A 15 28.32 6.29 8.75
CA LEU A 15 27.09 6.59 9.49
C LEU A 15 25.96 7.04 8.54
N ILE A 16 26.26 7.95 7.61
CA ILE A 16 25.28 8.39 6.59
C ILE A 16 24.79 7.21 5.77
N CYS A 17 25.69 6.36 5.27
CA CYS A 17 25.32 5.17 4.52
C CYS A 17 24.43 4.22 5.34
N ALA A 18 24.74 3.98 6.61
CA ALA A 18 23.94 3.15 7.49
C ALA A 18 22.52 3.71 7.68
N VAL A 19 22.40 5.03 7.91
CA VAL A 19 21.09 5.70 8.04
C VAL A 19 20.28 5.60 6.75
N LEU A 20 20.92 5.80 5.59
CA LEU A 20 20.25 5.67 4.29
C LEU A 20 19.72 4.25 4.04
N VAL A 21 20.50 3.22 4.40
CA VAL A 21 20.08 1.83 4.27
C VAL A 21 18.89 1.54 5.17
N VAL A 22 18.91 1.96 6.42
CA VAL A 22 17.78 1.80 7.35
C VAL A 22 16.54 2.51 6.81
N PHE A 23 16.69 3.75 6.34
CA PHE A 23 15.60 4.53 5.76
C PHE A 23 15.01 3.82 4.53
N LEU A 24 15.82 3.27 3.65
CA LEU A 24 15.39 2.53 2.48
C LEU A 24 14.59 1.27 2.88
N ILE A 25 15.09 0.52 3.87
CA ILE A 25 14.38 -0.68 4.37
C ILE A 25 13.00 -0.30 4.91
N VAL A 26 12.93 0.73 5.76
CA VAL A 26 11.64 1.20 6.33
C VAL A 26 10.69 1.65 5.23
N THR A 27 11.19 2.38 4.23
CA THR A 27 10.39 2.82 3.07
C THR A 27 9.84 1.63 2.28
N ILE A 28 10.67 0.62 2.02
CA ILE A 28 10.22 -0.60 1.32
C ILE A 28 9.15 -1.33 2.13
N LEU A 29 9.33 -1.50 3.44
CA LEU A 29 8.33 -2.14 4.30
C LEU A 29 7.01 -1.38 4.32
N TYR A 30 7.06 -0.05 4.32
CA TYR A 30 5.89 0.81 4.19
C TYR A 30 5.16 0.58 2.85
N LEU A 31 5.88 0.61 1.72
CA LEU A 31 5.31 0.39 0.39
C LEU A 31 4.73 -1.02 0.25
N LEU A 32 5.39 -2.04 0.80
CA LEU A 32 4.85 -3.41 0.85
C LEU A 32 3.55 -3.49 1.65
N THR A 33 3.42 -2.71 2.72
CA THR A 33 2.17 -2.65 3.50
C THR A 33 1.04 -2.04 2.66
N LEU A 34 1.29 -0.94 1.95
CA LEU A 34 0.33 -0.33 1.04
C LEU A 34 -0.05 -1.28 -0.11
N GLN A 35 0.93 -1.94 -0.71
CA GLN A 35 0.70 -2.93 -1.76
C GLN A 35 -0.20 -4.07 -1.26
N ARG A 36 0.08 -4.62 -0.07
CA ARG A 36 -0.74 -5.68 0.53
C ARG A 36 -2.15 -5.22 0.87
N ALA A 37 -2.32 -4.01 1.38
CA ALA A 37 -3.64 -3.45 1.64
C ALA A 37 -4.44 -3.32 0.33
N LEU A 38 -3.83 -2.75 -0.70
CA LEU A 38 -4.44 -2.55 -2.01
C LEU A 38 -4.73 -3.86 -2.76
N SER A 39 -3.88 -4.89 -2.60
CA SER A 39 -4.09 -6.20 -3.22
C SER A 39 -5.32 -6.94 -2.65
N ARG A 40 -5.75 -6.62 -1.43
CA ARG A 40 -6.96 -7.18 -0.80
C ARG A 40 -8.25 -6.51 -1.26
N VAL A 41 -8.16 -5.29 -1.80
CA VAL A 41 -9.28 -4.59 -2.42
C VAL A 41 -9.67 -5.28 -3.72
N SER A 42 -10.96 -5.46 -3.99
CA SER A 42 -11.48 -6.03 -5.24
C SER A 42 -11.05 -5.18 -6.44
N LYS A 43 -10.86 -5.81 -7.60
CA LYS A 43 -10.41 -5.10 -8.83
C LYS A 43 -11.36 -3.96 -9.22
N ARG A 44 -12.67 -4.10 -8.93
CA ARG A 44 -13.70 -3.10 -9.21
C ARG A 44 -13.50 -1.81 -8.41
N ASN A 45 -13.10 -1.93 -7.14
CA ASN A 45 -12.97 -0.82 -6.19
C ASN A 45 -11.57 -0.23 -6.14
N ARG A 46 -10.62 -0.87 -6.81
CA ARG A 46 -9.22 -0.46 -6.81
C ARG A 46 -8.99 0.71 -7.76
N LEU A 47 -8.54 1.84 -7.20
CA LEU A 47 -8.25 3.06 -7.98
C LEU A 47 -6.84 3.07 -8.58
N MET A 48 -5.95 2.18 -8.10
CA MET A 48 -4.60 2.08 -8.64
C MET A 48 -4.08 0.63 -8.50
N GLU A 49 -3.19 0.22 -9.40
CA GLU A 49 -2.56 -1.09 -9.34
C GLU A 49 -1.61 -1.20 -8.13
N PRO A 50 -1.56 -2.36 -7.42
CA PRO A 50 -0.71 -2.53 -6.24
C PRO A 50 0.79 -2.32 -6.52
N SER A 51 1.25 -2.58 -7.73
CA SER A 51 2.64 -2.36 -8.15
C SER A 51 3.01 -0.89 -8.30
N GLN A 52 2.03 -0.02 -8.58
CA GLN A 52 2.27 1.41 -8.81
C GLN A 52 2.71 2.15 -7.54
N VAL A 53 2.53 1.59 -6.35
CA VAL A 53 3.02 2.20 -5.11
C VAL A 53 4.55 2.36 -5.10
N PHE A 54 5.27 1.49 -5.84
CA PHE A 54 6.74 1.58 -5.94
C PHE A 54 7.24 2.77 -6.76
N LEU A 55 6.39 3.44 -7.52
CA LEU A 55 6.74 4.69 -8.19
C LEU A 55 7.11 5.81 -7.19
N CYS A 56 6.70 5.68 -5.93
CA CYS A 56 7.15 6.55 -4.85
C CYS A 56 8.68 6.45 -4.59
N LEU A 57 9.36 5.39 -5.06
CA LEU A 57 10.83 5.28 -4.94
C LEU A 57 11.58 6.17 -5.92
N ILE A 58 10.94 6.68 -6.97
CA ILE A 58 11.56 7.56 -7.95
C ILE A 58 11.53 8.98 -7.39
N PRO A 59 12.69 9.62 -7.09
CA PRO A 59 12.74 10.87 -6.33
C PRO A 59 11.91 12.01 -6.92
N ILE A 60 11.94 12.21 -8.23
CA ILE A 60 11.18 13.27 -8.91
C ILE A 60 9.67 12.97 -8.88
N PHE A 61 9.29 11.72 -9.06
CA PHE A 61 7.90 11.27 -9.01
C PHE A 61 7.34 11.22 -7.61
N ASN A 62 8.19 10.99 -6.60
CA ASN A 62 7.78 10.79 -5.21
C ASN A 62 6.86 11.89 -4.71
N LEU A 63 7.16 13.14 -5.02
CA LEU A 63 6.39 14.28 -4.51
C LEU A 63 4.91 14.23 -4.94
N TYR A 64 4.65 14.09 -6.22
CA TYR A 64 3.29 13.99 -6.76
C TYR A 64 2.66 12.62 -6.47
N TRP A 65 3.46 11.56 -6.65
CA TRP A 65 2.95 10.19 -6.56
C TRP A 65 2.55 9.80 -5.14
N SER A 66 3.20 10.36 -4.12
CA SER A 66 2.85 10.14 -2.70
C SER A 66 1.44 10.63 -2.39
N PHE A 67 1.06 11.84 -2.86
CA PHE A 67 -0.31 12.33 -2.70
C PHE A 67 -1.34 11.44 -3.41
N LYS A 68 -1.03 11.05 -4.64
CA LYS A 68 -1.88 10.15 -5.43
C LYS A 68 -2.03 8.80 -4.73
N THR A 69 -0.94 8.21 -4.23
CA THR A 69 -0.94 6.92 -3.55
C THR A 69 -1.76 6.97 -2.26
N VAL A 70 -1.55 7.97 -1.40
CA VAL A 70 -2.31 8.14 -0.16
C VAL A 70 -3.81 8.26 -0.45
N SER A 71 -4.19 9.09 -1.43
CA SER A 71 -5.60 9.25 -1.82
C SER A 71 -6.17 7.98 -2.40
N ALA A 72 -5.50 7.37 -3.38
CA ALA A 72 -5.99 6.18 -4.07
C ALA A 72 -6.12 4.96 -3.14
N VAL A 73 -5.18 4.75 -2.22
CA VAL A 73 -5.25 3.65 -1.24
C VAL A 73 -6.42 3.86 -0.30
N SER A 74 -6.58 5.07 0.27
CA SER A 74 -7.67 5.38 1.20
C SER A 74 -9.03 5.27 0.52
N ASP A 75 -9.19 5.84 -0.67
CA ASP A 75 -10.45 5.80 -1.41
C ASP A 75 -10.80 4.37 -1.88
N SER A 76 -9.79 3.56 -2.24
CA SER A 76 -10.01 2.15 -2.60
C SER A 76 -10.50 1.34 -1.41
N LEU A 77 -9.92 1.56 -0.22
CA LEU A 77 -10.36 0.91 1.02
C LEU A 77 -11.79 1.34 1.37
N GLN A 78 -12.10 2.64 1.31
CA GLN A 78 -13.43 3.15 1.61
C GLN A 78 -14.51 2.50 0.73
N ARG A 79 -14.27 2.43 -0.59
CA ARG A 79 -15.20 1.75 -1.52
C ARG A 79 -15.40 0.28 -1.19
N GLU A 80 -14.33 -0.43 -0.84
CA GLU A 80 -14.41 -1.84 -0.50
C GLU A 80 -15.16 -2.07 0.81
N PHE A 81 -14.95 -1.25 1.84
CA PHE A 81 -15.72 -1.33 3.08
C PHE A 81 -17.19 -0.96 2.88
N ALA A 82 -17.50 0.03 2.02
CA ALA A 82 -18.86 0.38 1.67
C ALA A 82 -19.59 -0.78 0.96
N ASP A 83 -18.93 -1.44 0.00
CA ASP A 83 -19.48 -2.59 -0.71
C ASP A 83 -19.75 -3.79 0.22
N LEU A 84 -18.93 -3.97 1.25
CA LEU A 84 -19.10 -5.03 2.25
C LEU A 84 -20.08 -4.64 3.38
N GLY A 85 -20.70 -3.45 3.31
CA GLY A 85 -21.61 -2.95 4.36
C GLY A 85 -20.91 -2.70 5.71
N ALA A 86 -19.59 -2.59 5.72
CA ALA A 86 -18.76 -2.40 6.92
C ALA A 86 -18.15 -0.99 7.00
N ASP A 87 -18.67 -0.05 6.21
CA ASP A 87 -18.23 1.35 6.23
C ASP A 87 -18.69 2.01 7.53
N ASP A 88 -17.72 2.54 8.28
CA ASP A 88 -17.95 3.29 9.53
C ASP A 88 -18.00 4.81 9.29
N GLY A 89 -18.11 5.25 8.04
CA GLY A 89 -18.15 6.66 7.65
C GLY A 89 -16.82 7.40 7.83
N THR A 90 -15.73 6.67 8.10
CA THR A 90 -14.40 7.26 8.26
C THR A 90 -13.72 7.44 6.89
N ASP A 91 -12.84 8.45 6.80
CA ASP A 91 -12.05 8.70 5.59
C ASP A 91 -10.84 7.76 5.42
N HIS A 92 -10.83 6.62 6.13
CA HIS A 92 -9.79 5.59 6.09
C HIS A 92 -8.37 6.17 6.13
N ALA A 93 -8.16 7.13 7.03
CA ALA A 93 -6.90 7.84 7.28
C ALA A 93 -6.41 8.77 6.14
N LYS A 94 -7.22 9.04 5.11
CA LYS A 94 -6.87 9.92 3.98
C LYS A 94 -6.41 11.29 4.44
N LYS A 95 -7.18 11.98 5.31
CA LYS A 95 -6.85 13.30 5.83
C LYS A 95 -5.52 13.29 6.58
N ILE A 96 -5.30 12.29 7.45
CA ILE A 96 -4.06 12.16 8.23
C ILE A 96 -2.86 12.00 7.29
N GLY A 97 -2.98 11.14 6.28
CA GLY A 97 -1.92 10.91 5.31
C GLY A 97 -1.59 12.16 4.48
N ILE A 98 -2.61 12.86 3.97
CA ILE A 98 -2.43 14.08 3.17
C ILE A 98 -1.85 15.21 4.02
N ILE A 99 -2.35 15.43 5.24
CA ILE A 99 -1.87 16.48 6.14
C ILE A 99 -0.41 16.19 6.54
N GLY A 100 -0.09 14.96 6.92
CA GLY A 100 1.28 14.56 7.27
C GLY A 100 2.24 14.78 6.10
N LEU A 101 1.84 14.41 4.89
CA LEU A 101 2.63 14.61 3.68
C LEU A 101 2.84 16.09 3.36
N ALA A 102 1.78 16.90 3.46
CA ALA A 102 1.86 18.35 3.22
C ALA A 102 2.79 19.05 4.21
N ILE A 103 2.68 18.73 5.51
CA ILE A 103 3.57 19.26 6.55
C ILE A 103 5.02 18.83 6.28
N GLY A 104 5.25 17.55 5.96
CA GLY A 104 6.59 17.02 5.69
C GLY A 104 7.26 17.71 4.51
N ILE A 105 6.51 17.93 3.43
CA ILE A 105 7.00 18.66 2.25
C ILE A 105 7.28 20.11 2.59
N ALA A 106 6.34 20.80 3.24
CA ALA A 106 6.50 22.21 3.63
C ALA A 106 7.73 22.42 4.54
N CYS A 107 7.91 21.53 5.54
CA CYS A 107 9.05 21.57 6.43
C CYS A 107 10.38 21.27 5.72
N ASN A 108 10.39 20.27 4.83
CA ASN A 108 11.59 19.91 4.08
C ASN A 108 12.03 21.02 3.12
N PHE A 109 11.11 21.57 2.33
CA PHE A 109 11.41 22.71 1.45
C PHE A 109 11.74 23.97 2.24
N GLY A 110 11.00 24.24 3.33
CA GLY A 110 11.26 25.38 4.19
C GLY A 110 12.65 25.36 4.81
N SER A 111 13.08 24.20 5.33
CA SER A 111 14.41 24.05 5.94
C SER A 111 15.55 24.12 4.93
N ASN A 112 15.37 23.59 3.72
CA ASN A 112 16.45 23.53 2.72
C ASN A 112 16.55 24.76 1.81
N ILE A 113 15.44 25.45 1.57
CA ILE A 113 15.40 26.61 0.65
C ILE A 113 15.03 27.90 1.40
N GLY A 114 13.99 27.85 2.24
CA GLY A 114 13.46 29.01 2.93
C GLY A 114 14.42 29.55 4.00
N VAL A 115 15.02 28.69 4.82
CA VAL A 115 15.94 29.09 5.88
C VAL A 115 17.18 29.81 5.32
N PRO A 116 17.90 29.30 4.32
CA PRO A 116 19.05 29.99 3.71
C PRO A 116 18.66 31.35 3.11
N ALA A 117 17.51 31.46 2.46
CA ALA A 117 17.02 32.72 1.89
C ALA A 117 16.71 33.76 2.97
N ILE A 118 16.08 33.37 4.08
CA ILE A 118 15.77 34.24 5.21
C ILE A 118 17.07 34.67 5.94
N GLN A 119 18.05 33.78 6.06
CA GLN A 119 19.35 34.06 6.66
C GLN A 119 20.08 35.22 5.98
N SER A 120 20.01 35.26 4.66
CA SER A 120 20.66 36.34 3.89
C SER A 120 20.05 37.71 4.15
N ILE A 121 18.81 37.76 4.64
CA ILE A 121 18.02 38.99 4.87
C ILE A 121 18.06 39.42 6.35
N ILE A 122 17.92 38.51 7.30
CA ILE A 122 17.64 38.80 8.73
C ILE A 122 18.87 38.57 9.63
N GLY A 123 19.92 37.89 9.13
CA GLY A 123 21.13 37.57 9.90
C GLY A 123 21.03 36.31 10.78
N ILE A 124 22.14 35.98 11.44
CA ILE A 124 22.38 34.70 12.12
C ILE A 124 21.46 34.47 13.35
N GLY A 125 20.96 35.54 13.97
CA GLY A 125 20.20 35.43 15.22
C GLY A 125 18.80 34.71 15.09
N ALA A 126 18.22 34.72 13.90
CA ALA A 126 16.95 34.07 13.65
C ALA A 126 17.06 32.55 13.37
N LEU A 127 18.26 32.02 13.22
CA LEU A 127 18.58 30.69 12.79
C LEU A 127 18.03 29.60 13.74
N ALA A 128 18.31 29.72 15.03
CA ALA A 128 17.96 28.72 16.01
C ALA A 128 16.43 28.54 16.14
N ALA A 129 15.69 29.65 16.13
CA ALA A 129 14.23 29.63 16.21
C ALA A 129 13.61 29.00 14.95
N THR A 130 14.11 29.39 13.78
CA THR A 130 13.59 28.90 12.49
C THR A 130 13.86 27.39 12.31
N GLN A 131 15.07 26.93 12.64
CA GLN A 131 15.39 25.51 12.58
C GLN A 131 14.56 24.68 13.58
N SER A 132 14.29 25.21 14.78
CA SER A 132 13.47 24.55 15.79
C SER A 132 12.02 24.34 15.28
N ILE A 133 11.42 25.34 14.64
CA ILE A 133 10.08 25.26 14.08
C ILE A 133 10.01 24.17 13.00
N PHE A 134 10.95 24.16 12.07
CA PHE A 134 10.99 23.13 11.02
C PHE A 134 11.33 21.74 11.58
N GLY A 135 12.16 21.64 12.61
CA GLY A 135 12.45 20.40 13.31
C GLY A 135 11.20 19.79 13.96
N ILE A 136 10.42 20.62 14.68
CA ILE A 136 9.14 20.19 15.29
C ILE A 136 8.14 19.76 14.21
N GLY A 137 8.03 20.52 13.12
CA GLY A 137 7.14 20.17 12.00
C GLY A 137 7.55 18.85 11.32
N THR A 138 8.83 18.57 11.19
CA THR A 138 9.34 17.30 10.65
C THR A 138 8.99 16.12 11.57
N LEU A 139 9.13 16.28 12.88
CA LEU A 139 8.74 15.25 13.86
C LEU A 139 7.22 15.03 13.85
N ALA A 140 6.44 16.08 13.76
CA ALA A 140 4.98 15.98 13.64
C ALA A 140 4.56 15.23 12.35
N SER A 141 5.19 15.55 11.22
CA SER A 141 4.97 14.84 9.95
C SER A 141 5.33 13.35 10.06
N LEU A 142 6.45 13.02 10.69
CA LEU A 142 6.87 11.63 10.92
C LEU A 142 5.84 10.88 11.80
N ALA A 143 5.36 11.52 12.86
CA ALA A 143 4.33 10.93 13.73
C ALA A 143 3.04 10.67 12.95
N LEU A 144 2.56 11.64 12.15
CA LEU A 144 1.38 11.47 11.31
C LEU A 144 1.56 10.37 10.26
N TRP A 145 2.76 10.25 9.68
CA TRP A 145 3.10 9.19 8.75
C TRP A 145 3.05 7.81 9.39
N ILE A 146 3.59 7.66 10.61
CA ILE A 146 3.53 6.41 11.38
C ILE A 146 2.06 6.07 11.70
N VAL A 147 1.27 7.04 12.17
CA VAL A 147 -0.16 6.84 12.45
C VAL A 147 -0.90 6.40 11.19
N TYR A 148 -0.64 7.04 10.06
CA TYR A 148 -1.21 6.64 8.77
C TYR A 148 -0.84 5.20 8.42
N TRP A 149 0.45 4.82 8.53
CA TRP A 149 0.92 3.47 8.24
C TRP A 149 0.24 2.41 9.11
N VAL A 150 0.18 2.64 10.43
CA VAL A 150 -0.47 1.73 11.39
C VAL A 150 -1.97 1.58 11.07
N LYS A 151 -2.66 2.68 10.76
CA LYS A 151 -4.07 2.64 10.39
C LYS A 151 -4.31 1.84 9.09
N ILE A 152 -3.54 2.08 8.05
CA ILE A 152 -3.67 1.32 6.79
C ILE A 152 -3.38 -0.17 7.00
N ALA A 153 -2.37 -0.52 7.81
CA ALA A 153 -2.09 -1.91 8.17
C ALA A 153 -3.28 -2.54 8.93
N GLY A 154 -3.92 -1.79 9.82
CA GLY A 154 -5.13 -2.20 10.55
C GLY A 154 -6.32 -2.44 9.63
N TYR A 155 -6.62 -1.50 8.74
CA TYR A 155 -7.68 -1.66 7.74
C TYR A 155 -7.45 -2.86 6.82
N GLY A 156 -6.21 -3.08 6.39
CA GLY A 156 -5.86 -4.26 5.60
C GLY A 156 -6.09 -5.58 6.35
N LYS A 157 -5.87 -5.64 7.67
CA LYS A 157 -6.19 -6.82 8.49
C LYS A 157 -7.70 -7.02 8.63
N ARG A 158 -8.44 -5.94 8.95
CA ARG A 158 -9.90 -5.97 9.09
C ARG A 158 -10.59 -6.45 7.81
N LEU A 159 -10.14 -5.94 6.65
CA LEU A 159 -10.66 -6.35 5.35
C LEU A 159 -10.44 -7.85 5.08
N ARG A 160 -9.29 -8.39 5.49
CA ARG A 160 -9.02 -9.82 5.38
C ARG A 160 -9.98 -10.64 6.24
N GLN A 161 -10.19 -10.25 7.49
CA GLN A 161 -11.11 -10.95 8.42
C GLN A 161 -12.52 -11.02 7.86
N ILE A 162 -13.07 -9.88 7.40
CA ILE A 162 -14.42 -9.83 6.81
C ILE A 162 -14.54 -10.80 5.61
N LYS A 163 -13.53 -10.82 4.73
CA LYS A 163 -13.55 -11.71 3.56
C LYS A 163 -13.38 -13.19 3.89
N ASP A 164 -12.62 -13.49 4.95
CA ASP A 164 -12.43 -14.87 5.41
C ASP A 164 -13.72 -15.37 6.07
N ASP A 165 -14.44 -14.53 6.83
CA ASP A 165 -15.74 -14.84 7.45
C ASP A 165 -16.84 -15.05 6.39
N ASP A 166 -16.90 -14.25 5.33
CA ASP A 166 -17.84 -14.43 4.23
C ASP A 166 -17.61 -15.76 3.49
N ARG A 167 -16.36 -16.13 3.25
CA ARG A 167 -16.02 -17.42 2.62
C ARG A 167 -16.46 -18.61 3.48
N GLY A 168 -16.24 -18.54 4.80
CA GLY A 168 -16.66 -19.60 5.71
C GLY A 168 -18.18 -19.83 5.66
N ARG A 169 -18.98 -18.76 5.57
CA ARG A 169 -20.43 -18.88 5.42
C ARG A 169 -20.86 -19.55 4.10
N ASP A 170 -20.22 -19.16 3.00
CA ASP A 170 -20.53 -19.73 1.69
C ASP A 170 -20.22 -21.23 1.62
N ASP A 171 -19.18 -21.69 2.33
CA ASP A 171 -18.80 -23.10 2.40
C ASP A 171 -19.77 -23.90 3.29
N ASP A 172 -20.18 -23.39 4.45
CA ASP A 172 -21.19 -24.01 5.32
C ASP A 172 -22.56 -24.14 4.61
N ASP A 173 -22.98 -23.10 3.88
CA ASP A 173 -24.23 -23.12 3.10
C ASP A 173 -24.20 -24.12 1.93
N ARG A 174 -23.01 -24.46 1.41
CA ARG A 174 -22.86 -25.47 0.36
C ARG A 174 -22.97 -26.89 0.90
N ASP A 175 -22.35 -27.17 2.03
CA ASP A 175 -22.39 -28.48 2.67
C ASP A 175 -23.85 -28.83 3.06
N ASP A 176 -24.61 -27.88 3.63
CA ASP A 176 -26.04 -28.04 3.95
C ASP A 176 -26.91 -28.30 2.71
N ARG A 177 -26.54 -27.77 1.54
CA ARG A 177 -27.29 -27.99 0.29
C ARG A 177 -26.99 -29.34 -0.33
N ASP A 178 -25.78 -29.85 -0.22
CA ASP A 178 -25.42 -31.17 -0.75
C ASP A 178 -26.05 -32.30 0.09
N ASP A 179 -26.16 -32.13 1.41
CA ASP A 179 -26.85 -33.06 2.29
C ASP A 179 -28.35 -33.14 2.01
N ARG A 180 -28.97 -32.07 1.49
CA ARG A 180 -30.40 -32.04 1.11
C ARG A 180 -30.69 -32.54 -0.31
N ARG A 181 -29.64 -32.81 -1.12
CA ARG A 181 -29.84 -33.41 -2.45
C ARG A 181 -30.28 -34.85 -2.30
N PRO A 182 -31.44 -35.25 -2.85
CA PRO A 182 -31.81 -36.64 -2.88
C PRO A 182 -30.72 -37.44 -3.60
N PRO A 183 -30.41 -38.65 -3.10
CA PRO A 183 -29.37 -39.48 -3.72
C PRO A 183 -29.64 -39.57 -5.21
N ARG A 184 -28.67 -39.19 -6.03
CA ARG A 184 -28.75 -39.35 -7.48
C ARG A 184 -29.11 -40.80 -7.73
N ARG A 185 -30.39 -41.04 -8.17
CA ARG A 185 -30.78 -42.35 -8.70
C ARG A 185 -29.71 -42.69 -9.73
N SER A 186 -28.90 -43.69 -9.42
CA SER A 186 -28.01 -44.30 -10.40
C SER A 186 -28.88 -44.63 -11.61
N ALA A 187 -28.66 -43.94 -12.70
CA ALA A 187 -29.28 -44.26 -13.96
C ALA A 187 -29.04 -45.74 -14.24
N PRO A 188 -30.03 -46.52 -14.67
CA PRO A 188 -29.80 -47.90 -15.03
C PRO A 188 -28.65 -47.92 -16.05
N ARG A 189 -27.61 -48.67 -15.76
CA ARG A 189 -26.57 -48.96 -16.70
C ARG A 189 -27.23 -49.69 -17.87
N ASP A 190 -27.50 -48.95 -18.93
CA ASP A 190 -27.93 -49.50 -20.19
C ASP A 190 -26.81 -50.42 -20.70
N GLN A 191 -26.95 -51.70 -20.43
CA GLN A 191 -26.17 -52.77 -21.02
C GLN A 191 -26.75 -53.05 -22.40
N GLY A 192 -26.16 -52.46 -23.41
CA GLY A 192 -26.50 -52.86 -24.76
C GLY A 192 -26.44 -51.71 -25.74
N ASP A 193 -25.29 -51.42 -26.28
CA ASP A 193 -25.21 -51.37 -27.73
C ASP A 193 -23.80 -51.64 -28.21
N GLU A 194 -23.62 -52.86 -28.71
CA GLU A 194 -22.51 -53.24 -29.55
C GLU A 194 -22.67 -52.58 -30.91
N GLY A 195 -21.60 -51.92 -31.36
CA GLY A 195 -21.36 -51.79 -32.79
C GLY A 195 -21.98 -50.59 -33.51
N ILE A 196 -21.40 -49.42 -33.35
CA ILE A 196 -21.43 -48.45 -34.44
C ILE A 196 -20.02 -48.02 -34.77
N THR A 197 -19.47 -48.66 -35.81
CA THR A 197 -18.24 -48.28 -36.52
C THR A 197 -18.41 -46.84 -37.06
N LYS A 198 -17.63 -45.93 -36.54
CA LYS A 198 -17.53 -44.56 -37.11
C LYS A 198 -16.86 -44.60 -38.49
N PRO A 199 -17.46 -44.03 -39.54
CA PRO A 199 -16.75 -43.85 -40.81
C PRO A 199 -15.62 -42.85 -40.65
N ARG A 200 -14.45 -43.25 -41.12
CA ARG A 200 -13.22 -42.47 -41.28
C ARG A 200 -13.45 -41.36 -42.27
N ARG A 201 -13.45 -40.11 -41.80
CA ARG A 201 -13.50 -38.93 -42.65
C ARG A 201 -12.10 -38.63 -43.14
N ASP A 202 -11.83 -38.96 -44.35
CA ASP A 202 -10.65 -38.53 -45.11
C ASP A 202 -10.82 -37.02 -45.41
N ASP A 203 -10.05 -36.20 -44.76
CA ASP A 203 -9.88 -34.81 -45.15
C ASP A 203 -8.72 -34.76 -46.17
N ARG A 204 -9.11 -34.75 -47.41
CA ARG A 204 -8.26 -34.28 -48.52
C ARG A 204 -8.69 -32.88 -48.90
N ILE A 205 -7.70 -31.98 -48.90
CA ILE A 205 -7.37 -30.96 -49.87
C ILE A 205 -8.29 -29.72 -49.92
N ARG A 206 -7.80 -28.59 -49.54
CA ARG A 206 -7.17 -27.48 -50.32
C ARG A 206 -6.93 -26.29 -49.42
#